data_7ac755eda7bbcc23540d0e8f0f4cd77c
#
_entry.id   7ac755eda7bbcc23540d0e8f0f4cd77c
#
_cell.length_a   1.000
_cell.length_b   1.000
_cell.length_c   1.000
_cell.angle_alpha   90.00
_cell.angle_beta   90.00
_cell.angle_gamma   90.00
#
_symmetry.space_group_name_H-M   'P 1'
#
loop_
_entity.id
_entity.type
_entity.pdbx_description
1 polymer ?
#
loop_
_entity_poly.entity_id
_entity_poly.type
_entity_poly.pdbx_seq_one_letter_code
_entity_poly.pdbx_strand_id
1 'polypeptide(L)'
;MGDRPTVIALHHPPFHVNSDWLDTSTLQNPEELFAVLERHSQVRLVLFGHIHQEFNHQRHGVHYLGTPSTSIQFEPQSSKFSLDRKYPGFRLLNLYADGNWETWIERVAYAHQLNLAATGY
;
A
#
# COMPACT_ATOMS: atom_id res chain seq x y z
N MET A 1 12.99 19.95 -2.76
CA MET A 1 13.19 18.60 -3.35
C MET A 1 14.10 18.62 -4.58
N GLY A 2 14.10 19.68 -5.37
CA GLY A 2 14.83 19.71 -6.61
C GLY A 2 14.34 18.64 -7.59
N ASP A 3 15.26 18.05 -8.33
CA ASP A 3 14.99 17.01 -9.34
C ASP A 3 15.53 15.62 -8.94
N ARG A 4 15.93 15.46 -7.69
CA ARG A 4 16.42 14.19 -7.17
C ARG A 4 15.27 13.17 -7.13
N PRO A 5 15.49 11.94 -7.64
CA PRO A 5 14.46 10.90 -7.55
C PRO A 5 13.97 10.74 -6.12
N THR A 6 12.65 10.71 -5.95
CA THR A 6 12.01 10.79 -4.63
C THR A 6 10.93 9.73 -4.50
N VAL A 7 10.94 8.99 -3.38
CA VAL A 7 9.88 8.08 -2.98
C VAL A 7 9.10 8.71 -1.83
N ILE A 8 7.78 8.64 -1.91
CA ILE A 8 6.90 9.11 -0.84
C ILE A 8 6.34 7.90 -0.11
N ALA A 9 6.28 7.97 1.19
CA ALA A 9 5.66 6.93 2.02
C ALA A 9 4.63 7.56 2.94
N LEU A 10 3.46 6.93 3.03
CA LEU A 10 2.40 7.35 3.94
C LEU A 10 1.72 6.09 4.48
N HIS A 11 0.91 6.24 5.53
CA HIS A 11 0.26 5.07 6.13
C HIS A 11 -1.08 4.75 5.47
N HIS A 12 -1.98 5.73 5.40
CA HIS A 12 -3.32 5.50 4.85
C HIS A 12 -3.33 5.58 3.33
N PRO A 13 -4.08 4.69 2.66
CA PRO A 13 -4.15 4.70 1.20
C PRO A 13 -4.84 5.96 0.68
N PRO A 14 -4.34 6.54 -0.42
CA PRO A 14 -5.02 7.67 -1.06
C PRO A 14 -6.11 7.25 -2.04
N PHE A 15 -6.40 5.95 -2.14
CA PHE A 15 -7.42 5.37 -3.02
C PHE A 15 -8.32 4.42 -2.25
N HIS A 16 -9.53 4.24 -2.72
CA HIS A 16 -10.37 3.13 -2.29
C HIS A 16 -9.79 1.82 -2.81
N VAL A 17 -9.83 0.78 -1.98
CA VAL A 17 -9.33 -0.56 -2.33
C VAL A 17 -10.47 -1.56 -2.51
N ASN A 18 -11.70 -1.05 -2.64
CA ASN A 18 -12.93 -1.82 -2.85
C ASN A 18 -13.25 -2.76 -1.68
N SER A 19 -12.88 -2.34 -0.48
CA SER A 19 -13.28 -2.96 0.79
C SER A 19 -13.95 -1.88 1.62
N ASP A 20 -15.26 -1.96 1.79
CA ASP A 20 -16.05 -0.87 2.38
C ASP A 20 -15.50 -0.43 3.74
N TRP A 21 -15.13 -1.39 4.60
CA TRP A 21 -14.63 -1.07 5.93
C TRP A 21 -13.24 -0.41 5.89
N LEU A 22 -12.36 -0.82 4.96
CA LEU A 22 -11.06 -0.19 4.77
C LEU A 22 -11.18 1.18 4.12
N ASP A 23 -12.13 1.33 3.22
CA ASP A 23 -12.32 2.57 2.47
C ASP A 23 -12.77 3.72 3.38
N THR A 24 -13.27 3.44 4.59
CA THR A 24 -13.53 4.46 5.60
C THR A 24 -12.25 5.09 6.15
N SER A 25 -11.10 4.45 5.96
CA SER A 25 -9.80 4.94 6.41
C SER A 25 -8.95 5.51 5.28
N THR A 26 -9.53 5.71 4.10
CA THR A 26 -8.84 6.38 3.00
C THR A 26 -8.45 7.80 3.41
N LEU A 27 -7.30 8.26 2.93
CA LEU A 27 -6.86 9.64 3.14
C LEU A 27 -8.01 10.59 2.75
N GLN A 28 -8.33 11.55 3.65
CA GLN A 28 -9.51 12.39 3.48
C GLN A 28 -9.37 13.44 2.38
N ASN A 29 -8.13 13.81 2.06
CA ASN A 29 -7.84 14.85 1.08
C ASN A 29 -6.89 14.37 -0.02
N PRO A 30 -7.20 13.26 -0.73
CA PRO A 30 -6.27 12.70 -1.71
C PRO A 30 -6.00 13.63 -2.88
N GLU A 31 -6.97 14.45 -3.29
CA GLU A 31 -6.77 15.37 -4.40
C GLU A 31 -5.70 16.43 -4.10
N GLU A 32 -5.60 16.87 -2.85
CA GLU A 32 -4.54 17.80 -2.44
C GLU A 32 -3.17 17.13 -2.50
N LEU A 33 -3.08 15.87 -2.09
CA LEU A 33 -1.86 15.09 -2.20
C LEU A 33 -1.45 14.94 -3.67
N PHE A 34 -2.37 14.54 -4.54
CA PHE A 34 -2.10 14.37 -5.96
C PHE A 34 -1.66 15.69 -6.60
N ALA A 35 -2.30 16.79 -6.24
CA ALA A 35 -1.94 18.11 -6.77
C ALA A 35 -0.49 18.49 -6.43
N VAL A 36 -0.02 18.14 -5.24
CA VAL A 36 1.37 18.37 -4.85
C VAL A 36 2.32 17.44 -5.61
N LEU A 37 2.04 16.13 -5.58
CA LEU A 37 2.95 15.13 -6.14
C LEU A 37 3.07 15.25 -7.65
N GLU A 38 1.98 15.53 -8.34
CA GLU A 38 1.96 15.59 -9.80
C GLU A 38 2.69 16.80 -10.38
N ARG A 39 3.04 17.78 -9.53
CA ARG A 39 3.89 18.91 -9.92
C ARG A 39 5.39 18.59 -9.88
N HIS A 40 5.76 17.41 -9.37
CA HIS A 40 7.15 17.01 -9.17
C HIS A 40 7.42 15.71 -9.91
N SER A 41 7.92 15.80 -11.14
CA SER A 41 8.13 14.65 -12.01
C SER A 41 9.15 13.64 -11.46
N GLN A 42 9.97 14.04 -10.47
CA GLN A 42 10.90 13.13 -9.81
C GLN A 42 10.22 12.16 -8.82
N VAL A 43 8.93 12.40 -8.50
CA VAL A 43 8.15 11.48 -7.68
C VAL A 43 7.46 10.49 -8.60
N ARG A 44 7.94 9.26 -8.63
CA ARG A 44 7.39 8.19 -9.46
C ARG A 44 6.86 7.01 -8.67
N LEU A 45 7.06 7.02 -7.36
CA LEU A 45 6.70 5.90 -6.48
C LEU A 45 6.17 6.41 -5.15
N VAL A 46 4.99 5.94 -4.78
CA VAL A 46 4.36 6.20 -3.49
C VAL A 46 4.05 4.86 -2.84
N LEU A 47 4.47 4.68 -1.60
CA LEU A 47 4.23 3.47 -0.82
C LEU A 47 3.24 3.76 0.30
N PHE A 48 2.33 2.84 0.55
CA PHE A 48 1.41 2.98 1.68
C PHE A 48 1.11 1.62 2.33
N GLY A 49 0.63 1.67 3.56
CA GLY A 49 0.30 0.51 4.35
C GLY A 49 -1.18 0.46 4.71
N HIS A 50 -1.47 0.09 5.93
CA HIS A 50 -2.81 0.04 6.55
C HIS A 50 -3.72 -1.07 6.04
N ILE A 51 -3.73 -1.34 4.74
CA ILE A 51 -4.68 -2.28 4.11
C ILE A 51 -4.30 -3.74 4.29
N HIS A 52 -3.10 -4.05 4.78
CA HIS A 52 -2.61 -5.40 5.02
C HIS A 52 -2.80 -6.32 3.80
N GLN A 53 -2.51 -5.79 2.62
CA GLN A 53 -2.58 -6.54 1.36
C GLN A 53 -1.73 -5.85 0.30
N GLU A 54 -1.34 -6.59 -0.72
CA GLU A 54 -0.67 -6.03 -1.88
C GLU A 54 -1.70 -5.29 -2.74
N PHE A 55 -1.34 -4.09 -3.19
CA PHE A 55 -2.21 -3.27 -4.01
C PHE A 55 -1.35 -2.43 -4.95
N ASN A 56 -1.77 -2.33 -6.20
CA ASN A 56 -1.06 -1.54 -7.21
C ASN A 56 -2.05 -0.64 -7.94
N HIS A 57 -1.67 0.63 -8.06
CA HIS A 57 -2.43 1.59 -8.85
C HIS A 57 -1.46 2.58 -9.50
N GLN A 58 -1.70 2.93 -10.75
CA GLN A 58 -0.89 3.91 -11.46
C GLN A 58 -1.75 5.10 -11.84
N ARG A 59 -1.25 6.30 -11.55
CA ARG A 59 -1.92 7.54 -11.87
C ARG A 59 -0.88 8.57 -12.32
N HIS A 60 -1.06 9.12 -13.54
CA HIS A 60 -0.22 10.19 -14.07
C HIS A 60 1.29 9.90 -13.95
N GLY A 61 1.70 8.69 -14.29
CA GLY A 61 3.10 8.27 -14.24
C GLY A 61 3.62 7.94 -12.85
N VAL A 62 2.80 8.03 -11.82
CA VAL A 62 3.16 7.68 -10.43
C VAL A 62 2.56 6.34 -10.08
N HIS A 63 3.39 5.43 -9.55
CA HIS A 63 2.94 4.13 -9.05
C HIS A 63 2.66 4.23 -7.56
N TYR A 64 1.46 3.83 -7.17
CA TYR A 64 1.01 3.79 -5.77
C TYR A 64 0.90 2.33 -5.36
N LEU A 65 1.75 1.90 -4.42
CA LEU A 65 1.88 0.50 -4.05
C LEU A 65 1.53 0.30 -2.59
N GLY A 66 0.51 -0.53 -2.34
CA GLY A 66 0.16 -0.99 -1.00
C GLY A 66 0.95 -2.23 -0.63
N THR A 67 1.23 -2.40 0.66
CA THR A 67 2.11 -3.46 1.16
C THR A 67 1.35 -4.35 2.14
N PRO A 68 1.57 -5.68 2.10
CA PRO A 68 1.01 -6.58 3.09
C PRO A 68 1.58 -6.33 4.49
N SER A 69 0.91 -6.88 5.49
CA SER A 69 1.34 -6.78 6.87
C SER A 69 2.44 -7.80 7.17
N THR A 70 3.31 -7.46 8.10
CA THR A 70 4.26 -8.42 8.71
C THR A 70 3.61 -9.26 9.80
N SER A 71 2.31 -9.17 9.96
CA SER A 71 1.50 -9.94 10.90
C SER A 71 0.32 -10.57 10.15
N ILE A 72 -0.91 -10.18 10.47
CA ILE A 72 -2.12 -10.71 9.84
C ILE A 72 -2.43 -9.97 8.54
N GLN A 73 -3.15 -10.62 7.64
CA GLN A 73 -3.58 -10.04 6.39
C GLN A 73 -5.09 -9.81 6.39
N PHE A 74 -5.54 -8.79 5.66
CA PHE A 74 -6.97 -8.54 5.45
C PHE A 74 -7.40 -9.10 4.09
N GLU A 75 -8.59 -9.69 4.07
CA GLU A 75 -9.14 -10.24 2.83
C GLU A 75 -9.46 -9.11 1.84
N PRO A 76 -8.90 -9.16 0.60
CA PRO A 76 -9.17 -8.14 -0.39
C PRO A 76 -10.65 -8.07 -0.77
N GLN A 77 -11.13 -6.85 -1.03
CA GLN A 77 -12.48 -6.59 -1.53
C GLN A 77 -13.60 -7.09 -0.64
N SER A 78 -13.32 -7.26 0.65
CA SER A 78 -14.34 -7.63 1.63
C SER A 78 -15.07 -6.38 2.12
N SER A 79 -16.40 -6.41 2.17
CA SER A 79 -17.19 -5.28 2.65
C SER A 79 -17.06 -5.11 4.16
N LYS A 80 -16.78 -6.18 4.88
CA LYS A 80 -16.60 -6.19 6.33
C LYS A 80 -15.20 -6.65 6.68
N PHE A 81 -14.76 -6.38 7.90
CA PHE A 81 -13.52 -6.92 8.42
C PHE A 81 -13.49 -8.43 8.22
N SER A 82 -12.44 -8.91 7.57
CA SER A 82 -12.22 -10.33 7.33
C SER A 82 -10.73 -10.59 7.19
N LEU A 83 -10.23 -11.66 7.81
CA LEU A 83 -8.83 -12.05 7.74
C LEU A 83 -8.57 -12.93 6.54
N ASP A 84 -7.44 -12.67 5.86
CA ASP A 84 -6.91 -13.52 4.80
C ASP A 84 -5.94 -14.53 5.42
N ARG A 85 -5.79 -15.67 4.78
CA ARG A 85 -4.89 -16.76 5.23
C ARG A 85 -3.47 -16.61 4.70
N LYS A 86 -3.20 -15.62 3.89
CA LYS A 86 -1.86 -15.41 3.35
C LYS A 86 -0.85 -15.17 4.46
N TYR A 87 0.38 -15.62 4.23
CA TYR A 87 1.48 -15.44 5.17
C TYR A 87 1.85 -13.96 5.33
N PRO A 88 2.47 -13.62 6.48
CA PRO A 88 3.07 -12.31 6.66
C PRO A 88 4.02 -11.99 5.52
N GLY A 89 4.08 -10.74 5.13
CA GLY A 89 4.91 -10.32 4.01
C GLY A 89 5.53 -8.96 4.22
N PHE A 90 6.47 -8.66 3.36
CA PHE A 90 7.13 -7.35 3.33
C PHE A 90 7.54 -7.04 1.90
N ARG A 91 7.78 -5.77 1.65
CA ARG A 91 8.21 -5.31 0.33
C ARG A 91 9.70 -5.06 0.34
N LEU A 92 10.37 -5.60 -0.67
CA LEU A 92 11.75 -5.24 -0.99
C LEU A 92 11.73 -4.18 -2.09
N LEU A 93 12.65 -3.23 -2.01
CA LEU A 93 12.69 -2.09 -2.92
C LEU A 93 14.14 -1.77 -3.27
N ASN A 94 14.45 -1.81 -4.56
CA ASN A 94 15.73 -1.34 -5.08
C ASN A 94 15.52 0.01 -5.73
N LEU A 95 16.27 1.00 -5.28
CA LEU A 95 16.25 2.35 -5.83
C LEU A 95 17.56 2.63 -6.53
N TYR A 96 17.50 3.10 -7.77
CA TYR A 96 18.67 3.38 -8.58
C TYR A 96 18.87 4.88 -8.74
N ALA A 97 20.12 5.28 -8.93
CA ALA A 97 20.49 6.70 -9.02
C ALA A 97 19.82 7.43 -10.17
N ASP A 98 19.46 6.74 -11.24
CA ASP A 98 18.77 7.30 -12.40
C ASP A 98 17.25 7.47 -12.21
N GLY A 99 16.74 7.13 -11.03
CA GLY A 99 15.32 7.21 -10.71
C GLY A 99 14.52 5.95 -11.03
N ASN A 100 15.13 4.93 -11.61
CA ASN A 100 14.49 3.64 -11.78
C ASN A 100 14.34 2.93 -10.44
N TRP A 101 13.40 2.02 -10.37
CA TRP A 101 13.15 1.23 -9.17
C TRP A 101 12.64 -0.16 -9.54
N GLU A 102 12.86 -1.09 -8.63
CA GLU A 102 12.30 -2.45 -8.69
C GLU A 102 11.72 -2.77 -7.34
N THR A 103 10.60 -3.48 -7.31
CA THR A 103 10.01 -3.88 -6.03
C THR A 103 9.25 -5.19 -6.18
N TRP A 104 9.21 -5.96 -5.09
CA TRP A 104 8.46 -7.20 -5.02
C TRP A 104 8.11 -7.52 -3.58
N ILE A 105 7.17 -8.43 -3.39
CA ILE A 105 6.73 -8.90 -2.09
C ILE A 105 7.39 -10.23 -1.79
N GLU A 106 7.95 -10.34 -0.58
CA GLU A 106 8.40 -11.59 0.00
C GLU A 106 7.44 -11.98 1.13
N ARG A 107 7.16 -13.26 1.25
CA ARG A 107 6.32 -13.76 2.33
C ARG A 107 7.08 -14.78 3.16
N VAL A 108 6.84 -14.75 4.47
CA VAL A 108 7.49 -15.67 5.42
C VAL A 108 6.47 -16.75 5.80
N ALA A 109 6.81 -18.00 5.51
CA ALA A 109 5.95 -19.12 5.90
C ALA A 109 5.90 -19.19 7.43
N TYR A 110 4.78 -18.79 7.97
CA TYR A 110 4.55 -18.76 9.41
C TYR A 110 3.12 -19.21 9.69
N ALA A 111 2.98 -20.34 10.42
CA ALA A 111 1.69 -20.85 10.83
C ALA A 111 1.27 -20.16 12.12
N HIS A 112 0.42 -19.14 12.00
CA HIS A 112 -0.20 -18.55 13.16
C HIS A 112 -1.68 -18.91 13.22
N GLN A 113 -2.20 -18.94 14.44
CA GLN A 113 -3.59 -19.29 14.66
C GLN A 113 -4.45 -18.05 14.40
N LEU A 114 -5.24 -18.11 13.33
CA LEU A 114 -6.13 -17.01 12.95
C LEU A 114 -7.54 -17.28 13.46
N ASN A 115 -8.16 -16.27 14.05
CA ASN A 115 -9.59 -16.29 14.31
C ASN A 115 -10.32 -15.72 13.10
N LEU A 116 -10.69 -16.59 12.17
CA LEU A 116 -11.35 -16.17 10.92
C LEU A 116 -12.77 -15.63 11.15
N ALA A 117 -13.32 -15.81 12.36
CA ALA A 117 -14.62 -15.23 12.73
C ALA A 117 -14.49 -13.85 13.38
N ALA A 118 -13.28 -13.32 13.52
CA ALA A 118 -13.07 -12.00 14.09
C ALA A 118 -13.76 -10.92 13.25
N THR A 119 -14.33 -9.92 13.93
CA THR A 119 -15.05 -8.82 13.31
C THR A 119 -14.35 -7.48 13.45
N GLY A 120 -13.19 -7.44 14.07
CA GLY A 120 -12.40 -6.23 14.27
C GLY A 120 -10.94 -6.53 14.52
N TYR A 121 -10.16 -5.48 14.42
CA TYR A 121 -8.70 -5.52 14.52
C TYR A 121 -8.20 -4.53 15.57
#